data_322f401a2c52a161f2c10c508d2886b4
#
_entry.id   322f401a2c52a161f2c10c508d2886b4
#
_cell.length_a   1.000
_cell.length_b   1.000
_cell.length_c   1.000
_cell.angle_alpha   90.00
_cell.angle_beta   90.00
_cell.angle_gamma   90.00
#
_symmetry.space_group_name_H-M   'P 1'
#
loop_
_entity.id
_entity.type
_entity.pdbx_description
1 polymer ?
#
loop_
_entity_poly.entity_id
_entity_poly.type
_entity_poly.pdbx_seq_one_letter_code
_entity_poly.pdbx_strand_id
1 'polypeptide(L)'
;MSWLYCMWGIGASAAGQCAMVVVSGDVVQANPEFAPSRWVYAVAGILGVACVEAAMVPLWNLLTLVDRLDVFSGRAVRWVDAIIACAAVEAAPVLFVTLYGGLAHAEYRDPASGAYVDVALGAPGVVLLGAVGLLLLAAFVLLMLVMRSSCWPPSPSATSWRW
;
A
#
# COMPACT_ATOMS: atom_id res chain seq x y z
N MET A 1 13.55 21.77 13.71
CA MET A 1 14.10 20.76 12.78
C MET A 1 13.04 19.85 12.14
N SER A 2 11.89 19.60 12.76
CA SER A 2 10.83 18.71 12.24
C SER A 2 10.17 19.16 10.92
N TRP A 3 10.04 20.47 10.68
CA TRP A 3 9.43 21.01 9.46
C TRP A 3 10.22 20.71 8.18
N LEU A 4 11.53 20.68 8.25
CA LEU A 4 12.41 20.38 7.12
C LEU A 4 12.27 18.93 6.67
N TYR A 5 12.15 17.97 7.60
CA TYR A 5 11.93 16.57 7.27
C TYR A 5 10.55 16.33 6.66
N CYS A 6 9.52 17.05 7.11
CA CYS A 6 8.19 16.97 6.53
C CYS A 6 8.17 17.51 5.09
N MET A 7 8.81 18.65 4.83
CA MET A 7 8.92 19.22 3.47
C MET A 7 9.75 18.33 2.53
N TRP A 8 10.82 17.71 3.04
CA TRP A 8 11.63 16.77 2.27
C TRP A 8 10.83 15.50 1.91
N GLY A 9 10.07 14.98 2.87
CA GLY A 9 9.20 13.83 2.65
C GLY A 9 8.16 14.09 1.56
N ILE A 10 7.43 15.21 1.64
CA ILE A 10 6.43 15.60 0.64
C ILE A 10 7.06 15.85 -0.74
N GLY A 11 8.23 16.47 -0.79
CA GLY A 11 8.93 16.72 -2.05
C GLY A 11 9.44 15.45 -2.71
N ALA A 12 9.98 14.52 -1.94
CA ALA A 12 10.46 13.22 -2.45
C ALA A 12 9.32 12.35 -2.97
N SER A 13 8.17 12.37 -2.30
CA SER A 13 7.01 11.60 -2.71
C SER A 13 6.33 12.17 -3.95
N ALA A 14 6.18 13.49 -4.05
CA ALA A 14 5.69 14.13 -5.28
C ALA A 14 6.59 13.83 -6.48
N ALA A 15 7.91 13.82 -6.29
CA ALA A 15 8.85 13.42 -7.33
C ALA A 15 8.69 11.93 -7.71
N GLY A 16 8.44 11.05 -6.74
CA GLY A 16 8.17 9.63 -6.98
C GLY A 16 6.88 9.40 -7.79
N GLN A 17 5.82 10.14 -7.49
CA GLN A 17 4.55 10.08 -8.24
C GLN A 17 4.72 10.59 -9.68
N CYS A 18 5.44 11.69 -9.88
CA CYS A 18 5.78 12.17 -11.22
C CYS A 18 6.63 11.17 -12.00
N ALA A 19 7.62 10.53 -11.34
CA ALA A 19 8.45 9.51 -11.96
C ALA A 19 7.64 8.31 -12.42
N MET A 20 6.61 7.88 -11.67
CA MET A 20 5.71 6.78 -12.07
C MET A 20 5.02 7.04 -13.40
N VAL A 21 4.57 8.29 -13.64
CA VAL A 21 3.94 8.66 -14.92
C VAL A 21 4.94 8.59 -16.07
N VAL A 22 6.17 9.08 -15.86
CA VAL A 22 7.23 9.07 -16.88
C VAL A 22 7.65 7.64 -17.18
N VAL A 23 7.99 6.85 -16.16
CA VAL A 23 8.40 5.44 -16.31
C VAL A 23 7.31 4.60 -16.99
N SER A 24 6.03 4.82 -16.65
CA SER A 24 4.93 4.13 -17.34
C SER A 24 4.87 4.46 -18.83
N GLY A 25 5.29 5.67 -19.22
CA GLY A 25 5.43 6.08 -20.62
C GLY A 25 6.54 5.33 -21.35
N ASP A 26 7.71 5.24 -20.73
CA ASP A 26 8.87 4.54 -21.29
C ASP A 26 8.62 3.05 -21.46
N VAL A 27 7.94 2.42 -20.49
CA VAL A 27 7.56 1.00 -20.56
C VAL A 27 6.64 0.72 -21.76
N VAL A 28 5.67 1.60 -22.01
CA VAL A 28 4.75 1.44 -23.16
C VAL A 28 5.47 1.69 -24.51
N GLN A 29 6.44 2.57 -24.56
CA GLN A 29 7.25 2.77 -25.77
C GLN A 29 8.09 1.51 -26.10
N ALA A 30 8.59 0.83 -25.06
CA ALA A 30 9.34 -0.42 -25.22
C ALA A 30 8.44 -1.64 -25.52
N ASN A 31 7.19 -1.61 -25.03
CA ASN A 31 6.25 -2.74 -25.12
C ASN A 31 4.84 -2.19 -25.44
N PRO A 32 4.52 -1.97 -26.71
CA PRO A 32 3.25 -1.35 -27.12
C PRO A 32 2.00 -2.20 -26.77
N GLU A 33 2.16 -3.49 -26.50
CA GLU A 33 1.10 -4.39 -26.02
C GLU A 33 0.52 -3.95 -24.66
N PHE A 34 1.28 -3.24 -23.83
CA PHE A 34 0.83 -2.74 -22.52
C PHE A 34 0.15 -1.36 -22.58
N ALA A 35 -0.01 -0.79 -23.75
CA ALA A 35 -0.64 0.52 -23.91
C ALA A 35 -2.02 0.65 -23.23
N PRO A 36 -2.97 -0.33 -23.35
CA PRO A 36 -4.28 -0.21 -22.73
C PRO A 36 -4.23 -0.25 -21.18
N SER A 37 -3.26 -0.95 -20.59
CA SER A 37 -3.12 -1.12 -19.13
C SER A 37 -2.29 -0.01 -18.46
N ARG A 38 -1.63 0.86 -19.22
CA ARG A 38 -0.75 1.91 -18.71
C ARG A 38 -1.37 2.75 -17.60
N TRP A 39 -2.57 3.27 -17.86
CA TRP A 39 -3.24 4.15 -16.92
C TRP A 39 -3.69 3.44 -15.65
N VAL A 40 -4.06 2.17 -15.75
CA VAL A 40 -4.45 1.34 -14.62
C VAL A 40 -3.27 1.20 -13.64
N TYR A 41 -2.09 0.83 -14.16
CA TYR A 41 -0.88 0.69 -13.34
C TYR A 41 -0.36 2.03 -12.81
N ALA A 42 -0.43 3.10 -13.62
CA ALA A 42 0.00 4.42 -13.18
C ALA A 42 -0.88 4.96 -12.03
N VAL A 43 -2.20 4.88 -12.15
CA VAL A 43 -3.14 5.33 -11.11
C VAL A 43 -2.98 4.50 -9.84
N ALA A 44 -2.89 3.18 -9.97
CA ALA A 44 -2.69 2.30 -8.81
C ALA A 44 -1.36 2.59 -8.10
N GLY A 45 -0.28 2.83 -8.85
CA GLY A 45 1.01 3.21 -8.28
C GLY A 45 0.98 4.57 -7.55
N ILE A 46 0.30 5.57 -8.12
CA ILE A 46 0.12 6.88 -7.47
C ILE A 46 -0.70 6.74 -6.19
N LEU A 47 -1.79 5.97 -6.22
CA LEU A 47 -2.61 5.71 -5.03
C LEU A 47 -1.80 4.98 -3.94
N GLY A 48 -0.99 4.00 -4.33
CA GLY A 48 -0.12 3.28 -3.42
C GLY A 48 0.86 4.20 -2.70
N VAL A 49 1.58 5.03 -3.45
CA VAL A 49 2.50 6.01 -2.85
C VAL A 49 1.75 6.98 -1.92
N ALA A 50 0.57 7.48 -2.32
CA ALA A 50 -0.24 8.37 -1.49
C ALA A 50 -0.71 7.73 -0.18
N CYS A 51 -1.05 6.43 -0.19
CA CYS A 51 -1.41 5.69 1.03
C CYS A 51 -0.21 5.55 1.99
N VAL A 52 0.98 5.26 1.46
CA VAL A 52 2.21 5.20 2.28
C VAL A 52 2.50 6.55 2.93
N GLU A 53 2.36 7.64 2.18
CA GLU A 53 2.52 9.01 2.70
C GLU A 53 1.50 9.31 3.81
N ALA A 54 0.24 8.95 3.59
CA ALA A 54 -0.81 9.11 4.60
C ALA A 54 -0.50 8.33 5.89
N ALA A 55 0.09 7.12 5.77
CA ALA A 55 0.50 6.31 6.91
C ALA A 55 1.69 6.89 7.69
N MET A 56 2.53 7.72 7.06
CA MET A 56 3.65 8.39 7.74
C MET A 56 3.16 9.40 8.81
N VAL A 57 1.99 10.00 8.63
CA VAL A 57 1.42 10.97 9.59
C VAL A 57 1.10 10.31 10.95
N PRO A 58 0.30 9.24 11.03
CA PRO A 58 0.06 8.56 12.30
C PRO A 58 1.33 7.94 12.90
N LEU A 59 2.25 7.44 12.06
CA LEU A 59 3.52 6.90 12.52
C LEU A 59 4.36 7.98 13.23
N TRP A 60 4.46 9.18 12.65
CA TRP A 60 5.16 10.31 13.28
C TRP A 60 4.54 10.71 14.60
N ASN A 61 3.21 10.78 14.66
CA ASN A 61 2.50 11.08 15.90
C ASN A 61 2.73 10.00 16.98
N LEU A 62 2.79 8.73 16.58
CA LEU A 62 3.09 7.65 17.50
C LEU A 62 4.51 7.77 18.08
N LEU A 63 5.50 8.07 17.25
CA LEU A 63 6.88 8.30 17.68
C LEU A 63 6.98 9.44 18.70
N THR A 64 6.26 10.54 18.49
CA THR A 64 6.24 11.65 19.44
C THR A 64 5.55 11.32 20.77
N LEU A 65 4.60 10.36 20.77
CA LEU A 65 3.99 9.85 21.98
C LEU A 65 4.94 8.92 22.75
N VAL A 66 5.75 8.13 22.05
CA VAL A 66 6.78 7.28 22.67
C VAL A 66 7.82 8.13 23.40
N ASP A 67 8.27 9.23 22.79
CA ASP A 67 9.21 10.16 23.43
C ASP A 67 8.66 10.80 24.71
N ARG A 68 7.34 10.92 24.83
CA ARG A 68 6.66 11.46 26.01
C ARG A 68 6.30 10.43 27.07
N LEU A 69 6.70 9.14 26.88
CA LEU A 69 6.35 8.01 27.76
C LEU A 69 4.83 7.78 27.94
N ASP A 70 4.02 8.31 27.04
CA ASP A 70 2.55 8.26 27.10
C ASP A 70 1.97 7.17 26.20
N VAL A 71 2.70 6.04 26.10
CA VAL A 71 2.43 4.94 25.16
C VAL A 71 1.15 4.17 25.53
N PHE A 72 0.74 4.20 26.81
CA PHE A 72 -0.46 3.50 27.30
C PHE A 72 -1.72 4.37 27.26
N SER A 73 -1.68 5.53 26.61
CA SER A 73 -2.84 6.40 26.49
C SER A 73 -3.80 5.92 25.40
N GLY A 74 -5.09 6.15 25.59
CA GLY A 74 -6.12 5.90 24.57
C GLY A 74 -5.88 6.68 23.26
N ARG A 75 -4.96 7.65 23.27
CA ARG A 75 -4.53 8.37 22.08
C ARG A 75 -3.60 7.53 21.22
N ALA A 76 -2.71 6.74 21.82
CA ALA A 76 -1.84 5.82 21.09
C ALA A 76 -2.64 4.76 20.33
N VAL A 77 -3.67 4.20 20.93
CA VAL A 77 -4.56 3.21 20.29
C VAL A 77 -5.22 3.79 19.03
N ARG A 78 -5.67 5.04 19.07
CA ARG A 78 -6.27 5.69 17.87
C ARG A 78 -5.29 5.85 16.71
N TRP A 79 -4.02 6.12 16.98
CA TRP A 79 -3.00 6.21 15.94
C TRP A 79 -2.65 4.84 15.36
N VAL A 80 -2.64 3.79 16.19
CA VAL A 80 -2.49 2.41 15.71
C VAL A 80 -3.67 2.02 14.81
N ASP A 81 -4.91 2.35 15.20
CA ASP A 81 -6.10 2.12 14.36
C ASP A 81 -6.03 2.86 13.03
N ALA A 82 -5.50 4.08 13.01
CA ALA A 82 -5.28 4.84 11.79
C ALA A 82 -4.26 4.16 10.86
N ILE A 83 -3.16 3.61 11.40
CA ILE A 83 -2.17 2.86 10.61
C ILE A 83 -2.79 1.60 10.01
N ILE A 84 -3.58 0.86 10.80
CA ILE A 84 -4.30 -0.34 10.32
C ILE A 84 -5.27 0.03 9.19
N ALA A 85 -6.00 1.15 9.34
CA ALA A 85 -6.92 1.63 8.32
C ALA A 85 -6.19 2.02 7.02
N CYS A 86 -5.06 2.72 7.10
CA CYS A 86 -4.23 3.04 5.93
C CYS A 86 -3.74 1.76 5.23
N ALA A 87 -3.27 0.77 6.00
CA ALA A 87 -2.83 -0.50 5.44
C ALA A 87 -3.97 -1.27 4.76
N ALA A 88 -5.17 -1.25 5.33
CA ALA A 88 -6.35 -1.87 4.74
C ALA A 88 -6.78 -1.18 3.43
N VAL A 89 -6.70 0.14 3.37
CA VAL A 89 -6.98 0.92 2.15
C VAL A 89 -5.96 0.62 1.06
N GLU A 90 -4.67 0.48 1.43
CA GLU A 90 -3.59 0.11 0.51
C GLU A 90 -3.77 -1.30 -0.08
N ALA A 91 -4.37 -2.22 0.66
CA ALA A 91 -4.62 -3.56 0.17
C ALA A 91 -5.54 -3.58 -1.07
N ALA A 92 -6.46 -2.62 -1.21
CA ALA A 92 -7.41 -2.57 -2.32
C ALA A 92 -6.74 -2.33 -3.69
N PRO A 93 -5.92 -1.29 -3.92
CA PRO A 93 -5.23 -1.08 -5.18
C PRO A 93 -4.23 -2.19 -5.49
N VAL A 94 -3.51 -2.72 -4.48
CA VAL A 94 -2.56 -3.82 -4.68
C VAL A 94 -3.29 -5.08 -5.12
N LEU A 95 -4.40 -5.43 -4.46
CA LEU A 95 -5.24 -6.57 -4.84
C LEU A 95 -5.82 -6.38 -6.25
N PHE A 96 -6.33 -5.18 -6.55
CA PHE A 96 -6.88 -4.86 -7.86
C PHE A 96 -5.85 -5.06 -8.98
N VAL A 97 -4.63 -4.49 -8.82
CA VAL A 97 -3.55 -4.62 -9.80
C VAL A 97 -3.10 -6.07 -9.97
N THR A 98 -3.01 -6.81 -8.86
CA THR A 98 -2.61 -8.23 -8.88
C THR A 98 -3.63 -9.08 -9.64
N LEU A 99 -4.92 -8.88 -9.36
CA LEU A 99 -6.01 -9.59 -10.06
C LEU A 99 -6.11 -9.14 -11.52
N TYR A 100 -6.04 -7.84 -11.78
CA TYR A 100 -6.07 -7.31 -13.13
C TYR A 100 -4.91 -7.86 -13.98
N GLY A 101 -3.68 -7.83 -13.45
CA GLY A 101 -2.52 -8.38 -14.15
C GLY A 101 -2.57 -9.89 -14.35
N GLY A 102 -3.23 -10.63 -13.45
CA GLY A 102 -3.35 -12.09 -13.56
C GLY A 102 -4.50 -12.58 -14.43
N LEU A 103 -5.56 -11.80 -14.59
CA LEU A 103 -6.81 -12.22 -15.25
C LEU A 103 -7.11 -11.47 -16.54
N ALA A 104 -6.57 -10.26 -16.72
CA ALA A 104 -6.84 -9.48 -17.91
C ALA A 104 -5.98 -9.92 -19.09
N HIS A 105 -6.63 -10.21 -20.19
CA HIS A 105 -6.03 -10.55 -21.47
C HIS A 105 -6.45 -9.52 -22.52
N ALA A 106 -5.56 -9.25 -23.47
CA ALA A 106 -5.87 -8.41 -24.63
C ALA A 106 -5.38 -9.08 -25.91
N GLU A 107 -6.18 -8.94 -26.95
CA GLU A 107 -5.75 -9.32 -28.30
C GLU A 107 -4.84 -8.23 -28.86
N TYR A 108 -3.60 -8.58 -29.11
CA TYR A 108 -2.62 -7.73 -29.76
C TYR A 108 -2.32 -8.25 -31.17
N ARG A 109 -2.35 -7.34 -32.15
CA ARG A 109 -1.97 -7.68 -33.51
C ARG A 109 -0.45 -7.56 -33.65
N ASP A 110 0.22 -8.70 -33.81
CA ASP A 110 1.65 -8.73 -34.04
C ASP A 110 1.99 -8.04 -35.38
N PRO A 111 2.78 -6.97 -35.38
CA PRO A 111 3.15 -6.26 -36.61
C PRO A 111 4.03 -7.09 -37.54
N ALA A 112 4.72 -8.12 -37.05
CA ALA A 112 5.59 -8.98 -37.86
C ALA A 112 4.83 -10.08 -38.58
N SER A 113 3.86 -10.72 -37.92
CA SER A 113 3.09 -11.85 -38.48
C SER A 113 1.70 -11.43 -39.00
N GLY A 114 1.19 -10.26 -38.56
CA GLY A 114 -0.15 -9.79 -38.82
C GLY A 114 -1.26 -10.60 -38.12
N ALA A 115 -0.89 -11.60 -37.32
CA ALA A 115 -1.79 -12.45 -36.57
C ALA A 115 -2.23 -11.76 -35.25
N TYR A 116 -3.44 -12.10 -34.78
CA TYR A 116 -3.88 -11.73 -33.44
C TYR A 116 -3.32 -12.73 -32.43
N VAL A 117 -2.61 -12.20 -31.43
CA VAL A 117 -2.04 -13.00 -30.33
C VAL A 117 -2.71 -12.54 -29.04
N ASP A 118 -3.17 -13.51 -28.24
CA ASP A 118 -3.69 -13.24 -26.89
C ASP A 118 -2.52 -13.01 -25.94
N VAL A 119 -2.44 -11.80 -25.38
CA VAL A 119 -1.36 -11.40 -24.49
C VAL A 119 -1.94 -11.09 -23.10
N ALA A 120 -1.38 -11.73 -22.07
CA ALA A 120 -1.69 -11.37 -20.70
C ALA A 120 -1.20 -9.96 -20.41
N LEU A 121 -2.10 -9.08 -19.93
CA LEU A 121 -1.81 -7.65 -19.64
C LEU A 121 -0.90 -7.44 -18.44
N GLY A 122 -0.64 -8.48 -17.65
CA GLY A 122 0.26 -8.44 -16.50
C GLY A 122 1.53 -9.23 -16.72
N ALA A 123 2.68 -8.58 -16.58
CA ALA A 123 3.94 -9.29 -16.48
C ALA A 123 3.89 -10.23 -15.25
N PRO A 124 4.34 -11.51 -15.38
CA PRO A 124 4.29 -12.47 -14.27
C PRO A 124 5.01 -11.98 -13.02
N GLY A 125 6.04 -11.14 -13.18
CA GLY A 125 6.74 -10.49 -12.07
C GLY A 125 5.87 -9.50 -11.28
N VAL A 126 4.97 -8.78 -11.93
CA VAL A 126 4.05 -7.83 -11.26
C VAL A 126 3.03 -8.58 -10.41
N VAL A 127 2.50 -9.69 -10.92
CA VAL A 127 1.55 -10.55 -10.19
C VAL A 127 2.23 -11.18 -8.97
N LEU A 128 3.46 -11.67 -9.14
CA LEU A 128 4.24 -12.25 -8.04
C LEU A 128 4.55 -11.21 -6.96
N LEU A 129 5.03 -10.03 -7.35
CA LEU A 129 5.32 -8.93 -6.42
C LEU A 129 4.06 -8.45 -5.70
N GLY A 130 2.94 -8.35 -6.41
CA GLY A 130 1.65 -8.00 -5.81
C GLY A 130 1.20 -9.02 -4.78
N ALA A 131 1.31 -10.32 -5.07
CA ALA A 131 0.97 -11.39 -4.14
C ALA A 131 1.85 -11.37 -2.89
N VAL A 132 3.17 -11.22 -3.06
CA VAL A 132 4.10 -11.08 -1.92
C VAL A 132 3.79 -9.82 -1.11
N GLY A 133 3.51 -8.70 -1.77
CA GLY A 133 3.11 -7.45 -1.10
C GLY A 133 1.85 -7.62 -0.26
N LEU A 134 0.83 -8.30 -0.78
CA LEU A 134 -0.40 -8.60 -0.03
C LEU A 134 -0.15 -9.49 1.19
N LEU A 135 0.71 -10.49 1.08
CA LEU A 135 1.09 -11.35 2.19
C LEU A 135 1.82 -10.56 3.30
N LEU A 136 2.76 -9.70 2.92
CA LEU A 136 3.48 -8.84 3.87
C LEU A 136 2.53 -7.84 4.54
N LEU A 137 1.60 -7.26 3.79
CA LEU A 137 0.60 -6.34 4.31
C LEU A 137 -0.35 -7.04 5.28
N ALA A 138 -0.81 -8.25 4.96
CA ALA A 138 -1.63 -9.07 5.85
C ALA A 138 -0.88 -9.43 7.15
N ALA A 139 0.38 -9.84 7.05
CA ALA A 139 1.22 -10.12 8.21
C ALA A 139 1.42 -8.88 9.08
N PHE A 140 1.63 -7.70 8.47
CA PHE A 140 1.74 -6.42 9.19
C PHE A 140 0.45 -6.07 9.93
N VAL A 141 -0.71 -6.17 9.27
CA VAL A 141 -2.02 -5.91 9.89
C VAL A 141 -2.27 -6.87 11.05
N LEU A 142 -1.98 -8.17 10.88
CA LEU A 142 -2.11 -9.16 11.95
C LEU A 142 -1.21 -8.83 13.15
N LEU A 143 0.03 -8.44 12.89
CA LEU A 143 0.96 -8.03 13.95
C LEU A 143 0.40 -6.82 14.74
N MET A 144 -0.11 -5.81 14.04
CA MET A 144 -0.70 -4.63 14.66
C MET A 144 -1.97 -4.97 15.46
N LEU A 145 -2.81 -5.88 14.97
CA LEU A 145 -3.99 -6.35 15.71
C LEU A 145 -3.61 -7.12 16.99
N VAL A 146 -2.57 -7.94 16.92
CA VAL A 146 -2.03 -8.65 18.11
C VAL A 146 -1.49 -7.65 19.13
N MET A 147 -0.71 -6.67 18.70
CA MET A 147 -0.23 -5.61 19.59
C MET A 147 -1.37 -4.83 20.23
N ARG A 148 -2.40 -4.50 19.44
CA ARG A 148 -3.61 -3.83 19.93
C ARG A 148 -4.33 -4.67 21.01
N SER A 149 -4.51 -5.97 20.78
CA SER A 149 -5.18 -6.86 21.74
C SER A 149 -4.42 -7.00 23.05
N SER A 150 -3.08 -6.93 23.00
CA SER A 150 -2.22 -6.99 24.18
C SER A 150 -2.26 -5.70 25.03
N CYS A 151 -2.62 -4.56 24.44
CA CYS A 151 -2.75 -3.29 25.14
C CYS A 151 -4.13 -3.06 25.77
N TRP A 152 -5.10 -3.96 25.55
CA TRP A 152 -6.44 -3.82 26.13
C TRP A 152 -6.42 -4.34 27.58
N PRO A 153 -6.75 -3.50 28.59
CA PRO A 153 -6.87 -3.99 29.95
C PRO A 153 -7.98 -5.06 30.04
N PRO A 154 -7.79 -6.15 30.80
CA PRO A 154 -8.86 -7.15 30.98
C PRO A 154 -10.09 -6.46 31.54
N SER A 155 -11.26 -6.78 30.96
CA SER A 155 -12.54 -6.19 31.36
C SER A 155 -12.77 -6.42 32.87
N PRO A 156 -13.21 -5.41 33.65
CA PRO A 156 -13.39 -5.51 35.11
C PRO A 156 -14.43 -6.53 35.55
N SER A 157 -15.08 -7.22 34.64
CA SER A 157 -16.10 -8.24 34.93
C SER A 157 -15.55 -9.60 35.40
N ALA A 158 -14.22 -9.83 35.30
CA ALA A 158 -13.64 -11.11 35.69
C ALA A 158 -13.22 -11.23 37.18
N THR A 159 -13.25 -10.13 37.95
CA THR A 159 -12.79 -10.10 39.34
C THR A 159 -13.91 -10.04 40.37
N SER A 160 -15.18 -10.07 39.97
CA SER A 160 -16.31 -9.95 40.93
C SER A 160 -16.78 -11.27 41.56
N TRP A 161 -16.09 -12.39 41.31
CA TRP A 161 -16.49 -13.70 41.89
C TRP A 161 -15.42 -14.32 42.79
N ARG A 162 -14.88 -13.59 43.75
CA ARG A 162 -14.11 -14.18 44.86
C ARG A 162 -14.55 -13.55 46.18
N TRP A 163 -15.62 -14.12 46.75
CA TRP A 163 -15.93 -14.11 48.18
C TRP A 163 -16.29 -15.54 48.55
#